data_79eb124fd48113a44ae4780e9861363d
#
_entry.id   79eb124fd48113a44ae4780e9861363d
#
_cell.length_a   1.000
_cell.length_b   1.000
_cell.length_c   1.000
_cell.angle_alpha   90.00
_cell.angle_beta   90.00
_cell.angle_gamma   90.00
#
_symmetry.space_group_name_H-M   'P 1'
#
loop_
_entity.id
_entity.type
_entity.pdbx_description
1 polymer ?
#
loop_
_entity_poly.entity_id
_entity_poly.type
_entity_poly.pdbx_seq_one_letter_code
_entity_poly.pdbx_strand_id
1 'polypeptide(L)'
;ISYQQQRDAAEAVVADVQTAGTRALAVQADVGDEAEVLALFGAADAQFGRLDALVNNAGVVDRAQTVAEMSVQRLERMFRVNTIGSFICAREAVRRMSTRHGGRGGAIVNVSSIASRLGAPGQYVDYAAAKGALDVMTLGLAKEVAAQGIRVNAVRPGLIETDIHASGGQPDRVERLAPNVPMQRGGRAEEVADAILWLMSDGSHYTTGSLVDISGGNL
;
A
#
# COMPACT_ATOMS: atom_id res chain seq x y z
N ILE A 1 7.90 1.19 -10.72
CA ILE A 1 6.58 0.74 -10.25
C ILE A 1 6.31 -0.70 -10.66
N SER A 2 5.44 -1.42 -9.91
CA SER A 2 4.92 -2.73 -10.30
C SER A 2 3.47 -2.62 -10.77
N TYR A 3 3.07 -3.51 -11.67
CA TYR A 3 1.68 -3.69 -12.11
C TYR A 3 1.40 -5.18 -12.34
N GLN A 4 0.16 -5.60 -12.21
CA GLN A 4 -0.24 -6.98 -12.50
C GLN A 4 -0.90 -7.11 -13.88
N GLN A 5 -1.85 -6.24 -14.21
CA GLN A 5 -2.66 -6.32 -15.44
C GLN A 5 -2.66 -5.02 -16.25
N GLN A 6 -2.53 -3.86 -15.62
CA GLN A 6 -2.70 -2.54 -16.23
C GLN A 6 -1.37 -2.02 -16.81
N ARG A 7 -0.87 -2.68 -17.86
CA ARG A 7 0.41 -2.34 -18.50
C ARG A 7 0.41 -0.91 -19.02
N ASP A 8 -0.61 -0.53 -19.77
CA ASP A 8 -0.66 0.78 -20.43
C ASP A 8 -0.69 1.91 -19.41
N ALA A 9 -1.42 1.72 -18.29
CA ALA A 9 -1.44 2.69 -17.20
C ALA A 9 -0.05 2.80 -16.52
N ALA A 10 0.64 1.68 -16.35
CA ALA A 10 1.99 1.69 -15.77
C ALA A 10 3.01 2.36 -16.72
N GLU A 11 2.93 2.12 -18.01
CA GLU A 11 3.77 2.76 -19.02
C GLU A 11 3.48 4.27 -19.13
N ALA A 12 2.22 4.70 -18.99
CA ALA A 12 1.87 6.12 -18.92
C ALA A 12 2.55 6.82 -17.73
N VAL A 13 2.49 6.21 -16.53
CA VAL A 13 3.20 6.76 -15.35
C VAL A 13 4.71 6.84 -15.59
N VAL A 14 5.32 5.82 -16.23
CA VAL A 14 6.75 5.86 -16.58
C VAL A 14 7.05 7.04 -17.50
N ALA A 15 6.22 7.27 -18.52
CA ALA A 15 6.39 8.39 -19.46
C ALA A 15 6.29 9.75 -18.75
N ASP A 16 5.32 9.92 -17.85
CA ASP A 16 5.14 11.15 -17.05
C ASP A 16 6.37 11.43 -16.17
N VAL A 17 6.88 10.40 -15.48
CA VAL A 17 8.07 10.51 -14.63
C VAL A 17 9.32 10.85 -15.46
N GLN A 18 9.46 10.25 -16.65
CA GLN A 18 10.58 10.55 -17.55
C GLN A 18 10.48 11.97 -18.13
N THR A 19 9.28 12.44 -18.41
CA THR A 19 9.03 13.83 -18.85
C THR A 19 9.41 14.84 -17.77
N ALA A 20 9.26 14.47 -16.49
CA ALA A 20 9.76 15.26 -15.35
C ALA A 20 11.30 15.18 -15.15
N GLY A 21 12.03 14.55 -16.06
CA GLY A 21 13.50 14.54 -16.09
C GLY A 21 14.14 13.48 -15.19
N THR A 22 13.39 12.47 -14.72
CA THR A 22 13.93 11.40 -13.89
C THR A 22 13.71 10.01 -14.51
N ARG A 23 14.41 8.99 -13.98
CA ARG A 23 14.31 7.62 -14.48
C ARG A 23 13.13 6.89 -13.87
N ALA A 24 12.44 6.08 -14.65
CA ALA A 24 11.37 5.21 -14.19
C ALA A 24 11.45 3.84 -14.88
N LEU A 25 10.87 2.84 -14.21
CA LEU A 25 10.76 1.47 -14.70
C LEU A 25 9.40 0.91 -14.27
N ALA A 26 8.68 0.26 -15.18
CA ALA A 26 7.52 -0.55 -14.89
C ALA A 26 7.87 -2.03 -15.03
N VAL A 27 7.52 -2.83 -14.02
CA VAL A 27 7.75 -4.28 -14.00
C VAL A 27 6.42 -4.98 -13.73
N GLN A 28 6.07 -5.96 -14.56
CA GLN A 28 4.92 -6.80 -14.28
C GLN A 28 5.24 -7.76 -13.13
N ALA A 29 4.45 -7.71 -12.06
CA ALA A 29 4.63 -8.60 -10.90
C ALA A 29 3.33 -8.71 -10.09
N ASP A 30 2.97 -9.94 -9.71
CA ASP A 30 2.04 -10.23 -8.63
C ASP A 30 2.81 -10.18 -7.31
N VAL A 31 2.52 -9.20 -6.46
CA VAL A 31 3.17 -9.09 -5.15
C VAL A 31 2.88 -10.28 -4.22
N GLY A 32 1.83 -11.05 -4.51
CA GLY A 32 1.52 -12.29 -3.82
C GLY A 32 2.37 -13.49 -4.25
N ASP A 33 3.23 -13.33 -5.27
CA ASP A 33 4.20 -14.35 -5.71
C ASP A 33 5.62 -13.92 -5.35
N GLU A 34 6.30 -14.74 -4.54
CA GLU A 34 7.64 -14.41 -4.06
C GLU A 34 8.67 -14.32 -5.19
N ALA A 35 8.60 -15.19 -6.19
CA ALA A 35 9.56 -15.18 -7.30
C ALA A 35 9.42 -13.91 -8.15
N GLU A 36 8.19 -13.46 -8.37
CA GLU A 36 7.91 -12.21 -9.09
C GLU A 36 8.36 -10.98 -8.29
N VAL A 37 8.17 -10.98 -6.96
CA VAL A 37 8.71 -9.92 -6.10
C VAL A 37 10.24 -9.88 -6.15
N LEU A 38 10.92 -11.03 -6.08
CA LEU A 38 12.38 -11.07 -6.19
C LEU A 38 12.86 -10.54 -7.54
N ALA A 39 12.18 -10.89 -8.64
CA ALA A 39 12.50 -10.37 -9.98
C ALA A 39 12.27 -8.84 -10.06
N LEU A 40 11.18 -8.31 -9.47
CA LEU A 40 10.90 -6.88 -9.38
C LEU A 40 12.03 -6.11 -8.68
N PHE A 41 12.45 -6.58 -7.51
CA PHE A 41 13.53 -5.93 -6.77
C PHE A 41 14.88 -6.08 -7.47
N GLY A 42 15.17 -7.22 -8.12
CA GLY A 42 16.35 -7.41 -8.96
C GLY A 42 16.41 -6.44 -10.15
N ALA A 43 15.28 -6.20 -10.81
CA ALA A 43 15.18 -5.21 -11.87
C ALA A 43 15.43 -3.77 -11.36
N ALA A 44 14.89 -3.45 -10.17
CA ALA A 44 15.14 -2.16 -9.52
C ALA A 44 16.63 -1.98 -9.17
N ASP A 45 17.27 -3.01 -8.61
CA ASP A 45 18.70 -3.00 -8.30
C ASP A 45 19.56 -2.76 -9.55
N ALA A 46 19.26 -3.47 -10.64
CA ALA A 46 19.97 -3.35 -11.90
C ALA A 46 19.83 -1.94 -12.54
N GLN A 47 18.63 -1.34 -12.44
CA GLN A 47 18.33 -0.05 -13.05
C GLN A 47 18.81 1.14 -12.22
N PHE A 48 18.69 1.06 -10.89
CA PHE A 48 18.88 2.22 -9.99
C PHE A 48 20.03 2.06 -9.02
N GLY A 49 20.49 0.83 -8.73
CA GLY A 49 21.64 0.52 -7.91
C GLY A 49 21.38 0.61 -6.40
N ARG A 50 20.26 1.22 -5.95
CA ARG A 50 19.89 1.33 -4.53
C ARG A 50 18.38 1.49 -4.36
N LEU A 51 17.92 1.22 -3.15
CA LEU A 51 16.54 1.44 -2.72
C LEU A 51 16.53 2.38 -1.51
N ASP A 52 15.76 3.47 -1.57
CA ASP A 52 15.62 4.46 -0.51
C ASP A 52 14.20 4.48 0.10
N ALA A 53 13.20 4.05 -0.68
CA ALA A 53 11.83 4.02 -0.22
C ALA A 53 11.05 2.84 -0.83
N LEU A 54 10.09 2.32 -0.07
CA LEU A 54 9.09 1.36 -0.53
C LEU A 54 7.70 1.86 -0.18
N VAL A 55 6.79 1.84 -1.14
CA VAL A 55 5.36 2.02 -0.90
C VAL A 55 4.65 0.70 -1.20
N ASN A 56 4.15 0.03 -0.17
CA ASN A 56 3.28 -1.13 -0.30
C ASN A 56 1.85 -0.66 -0.56
N ASN A 57 1.55 -0.38 -1.83
CA ASN A 57 0.25 0.11 -2.28
C ASN A 57 -0.62 -0.99 -2.89
N ALA A 58 -0.03 -2.05 -3.45
CA ALA A 58 -0.78 -3.13 -4.08
C ALA A 58 -1.84 -3.70 -3.14
N GLY A 59 -3.06 -3.81 -3.64
CA GLY A 59 -4.18 -4.31 -2.84
C GLY A 59 -5.38 -4.67 -3.70
N VAL A 60 -6.18 -5.58 -3.20
CA VAL A 60 -7.41 -6.04 -3.86
C VAL A 60 -8.57 -6.01 -2.88
N VAL A 61 -9.76 -5.78 -3.40
CA VAL A 61 -11.04 -6.05 -2.75
C VAL A 61 -11.80 -7.08 -3.58
N ASP A 62 -12.88 -7.59 -3.04
CA ASP A 62 -13.80 -8.47 -3.76
C ASP A 62 -15.23 -7.95 -3.62
N ARG A 63 -16.22 -8.62 -4.20
CA ARG A 63 -17.63 -8.27 -4.03
C ARG A 63 -18.03 -8.34 -2.56
N ALA A 64 -18.94 -7.47 -2.14
CA ALA A 64 -19.46 -7.49 -0.77
C ALA A 64 -20.11 -8.84 -0.46
N GLN A 65 -19.70 -9.44 0.66
CA GLN A 65 -20.22 -10.71 1.18
C GLN A 65 -20.18 -10.71 2.71
N THR A 66 -21.06 -11.48 3.33
CA THR A 66 -20.96 -11.83 4.73
C THR A 66 -19.88 -12.91 4.94
N VAL A 67 -19.33 -13.01 6.15
CA VAL A 67 -18.30 -14.04 6.46
C VAL A 67 -18.79 -15.45 6.18
N ALA A 68 -20.11 -15.73 6.39
CA ALA A 68 -20.69 -17.03 6.14
C ALA A 68 -20.69 -17.44 4.66
N GLU A 69 -20.56 -16.49 3.74
CA GLU A 69 -20.57 -16.70 2.29
C GLU A 69 -19.15 -16.77 1.70
N MET A 70 -18.13 -16.35 2.46
CA MET A 70 -16.75 -16.26 1.95
C MET A 70 -16.13 -17.65 1.74
N SER A 71 -15.64 -17.91 0.53
CA SER A 71 -14.87 -19.12 0.25
C SER A 71 -13.43 -19.02 0.77
N VAL A 72 -12.81 -20.19 1.01
CA VAL A 72 -11.37 -20.24 1.39
C VAL A 72 -10.49 -19.60 0.33
N GLN A 73 -10.76 -19.83 -0.95
CA GLN A 73 -9.99 -19.24 -2.07
C GLN A 73 -10.03 -17.71 -2.07
N ARG A 74 -11.19 -17.11 -1.72
CA ARG A 74 -11.30 -15.66 -1.53
C ARG A 74 -10.42 -15.19 -0.38
N LEU A 75 -10.48 -15.86 0.77
CA LEU A 75 -9.68 -15.53 1.95
C LEU A 75 -8.17 -15.64 1.63
N GLU A 76 -7.74 -16.73 1.01
CA GLU A 76 -6.35 -16.93 0.61
C GLU A 76 -5.87 -15.82 -0.33
N ARG A 77 -6.65 -15.49 -1.38
CA ARG A 77 -6.31 -14.40 -2.30
C ARG A 77 -6.23 -13.06 -1.58
N MET A 78 -7.20 -12.77 -0.70
CA MET A 78 -7.28 -11.52 0.05
C MET A 78 -6.03 -11.30 0.92
N PHE A 79 -5.65 -12.31 1.70
CA PHE A 79 -4.46 -12.23 2.55
C PHE A 79 -3.16 -12.34 1.77
N ARG A 80 -3.11 -13.13 0.71
CA ARG A 80 -1.93 -13.28 -0.13
C ARG A 80 -1.50 -11.94 -0.72
N VAL A 81 -2.41 -11.18 -1.32
CA VAL A 81 -2.08 -9.90 -1.94
C VAL A 81 -1.94 -8.78 -0.91
N ASN A 82 -2.96 -8.57 -0.05
CA ASN A 82 -3.00 -7.41 0.85
C ASN A 82 -2.07 -7.50 2.06
N THR A 83 -1.62 -8.72 2.42
CA THR A 83 -0.81 -8.93 3.62
C THR A 83 0.52 -9.60 3.29
N ILE A 84 0.51 -10.83 2.78
CA ILE A 84 1.73 -11.62 2.55
C ILE A 84 2.64 -10.90 1.54
N GLY A 85 2.08 -10.37 0.45
CA GLY A 85 2.84 -9.59 -0.55
C GLY A 85 3.55 -8.39 0.07
N SER A 86 2.88 -7.66 0.97
CA SER A 86 3.49 -6.54 1.70
C SER A 86 4.63 -6.98 2.60
N PHE A 87 4.52 -8.16 3.26
CA PHE A 87 5.61 -8.74 4.05
C PHE A 87 6.81 -9.10 3.18
N ILE A 88 6.59 -9.74 2.02
CA ILE A 88 7.67 -10.12 1.10
C ILE A 88 8.39 -8.87 0.58
N CYS A 89 7.64 -7.86 0.13
CA CYS A 89 8.22 -6.59 -0.35
C CYS A 89 8.98 -5.87 0.77
N ALA A 90 8.43 -5.80 1.98
CA ALA A 90 9.10 -5.17 3.12
C ALA A 90 10.38 -5.90 3.51
N ARG A 91 10.39 -7.25 3.50
CA ARG A 91 11.59 -8.06 3.72
C ARG A 91 12.70 -7.71 2.72
N GLU A 92 12.37 -7.63 1.43
CA GLU A 92 13.32 -7.29 0.38
C GLU A 92 13.83 -5.85 0.48
N ALA A 93 12.95 -4.92 0.91
CA ALA A 93 13.35 -3.55 1.17
C ALA A 93 14.30 -3.44 2.38
N VAL A 94 14.00 -4.12 3.49
CA VAL A 94 14.86 -4.13 4.68
C VAL A 94 16.24 -4.69 4.35
N ARG A 95 16.34 -5.78 3.58
CA ARG A 95 17.62 -6.37 3.14
C ARG A 95 18.52 -5.36 2.40
N ARG A 96 17.92 -4.42 1.64
CA ARG A 96 18.63 -3.42 0.82
C ARG A 96 18.89 -2.11 1.56
N MET A 97 17.94 -1.68 2.39
CA MET A 97 18.01 -0.38 3.08
C MET A 97 18.79 -0.44 4.38
N SER A 98 18.77 -1.58 5.09
CA SER A 98 19.33 -1.70 6.44
C SER A 98 20.82 -1.36 6.50
N THR A 99 21.19 -0.46 7.41
CA THR A 99 22.59 -0.12 7.68
C THR A 99 23.41 -1.32 8.18
N ARG A 100 22.75 -2.35 8.74
CA ARG A 100 23.40 -3.62 9.12
C ARG A 100 23.85 -4.45 7.90
N HIS A 101 23.24 -4.21 6.75
CA HIS A 101 23.56 -4.89 5.49
C HIS A 101 24.27 -3.99 4.48
N GLY A 102 24.80 -2.83 4.94
CA GLY A 102 25.51 -1.89 4.08
C GLY A 102 24.59 -0.88 3.36
N GLY A 103 23.29 -0.89 3.63
CA GLY A 103 22.33 0.11 3.15
C GLY A 103 22.51 1.46 3.87
N ARG A 104 21.73 2.46 3.46
CA ARG A 104 21.80 3.83 4.00
C ARG A 104 20.58 4.22 4.85
N GLY A 105 19.75 3.25 5.21
CA GLY A 105 18.44 3.52 5.76
C GLY A 105 17.40 3.81 4.67
N GLY A 106 16.23 4.29 5.09
CA GLY A 106 15.16 4.61 4.16
C GLY A 106 13.79 4.69 4.81
N ALA A 107 12.74 4.66 4.00
CA ALA A 107 11.36 4.71 4.47
C ALA A 107 10.49 3.63 3.81
N ILE A 108 9.64 2.98 4.60
CA ILE A 108 8.60 2.08 4.13
C ILE A 108 7.24 2.69 4.50
N VAL A 109 6.35 2.85 3.53
CA VAL A 109 4.98 3.30 3.76
C VAL A 109 4.01 2.22 3.29
N ASN A 110 3.20 1.74 4.21
CA ASN A 110 2.15 0.76 3.92
C ASN A 110 0.81 1.47 3.68
N VAL A 111 0.15 1.17 2.57
CA VAL A 111 -1.20 1.66 2.30
C VAL A 111 -2.20 0.67 2.91
N SER A 112 -2.60 0.95 4.14
CA SER A 112 -3.63 0.23 4.86
C SER A 112 -5.03 0.70 4.45
N SER A 113 -5.97 0.81 5.36
CA SER A 113 -7.32 1.33 5.15
C SER A 113 -7.97 1.67 6.49
N ILE A 114 -8.87 2.64 6.51
CA ILE A 114 -9.74 2.88 7.66
C ILE A 114 -10.62 1.66 7.97
N ALA A 115 -10.84 0.77 7.00
CA ALA A 115 -11.56 -0.49 7.20
C ALA A 115 -10.91 -1.36 8.30
N SER A 116 -9.60 -1.27 8.53
CA SER A 116 -8.90 -1.95 9.63
C SER A 116 -9.44 -1.59 11.01
N ARG A 117 -9.99 -0.38 11.18
CA ARG A 117 -10.65 0.10 12.41
C ARG A 117 -12.15 -0.18 12.42
N LEU A 118 -12.82 0.02 11.27
CA LEU A 118 -14.26 -0.07 11.15
C LEU A 118 -14.78 -1.50 10.98
N GLY A 119 -13.90 -2.45 10.60
CA GLY A 119 -14.25 -3.86 10.42
C GLY A 119 -15.06 -4.19 9.18
N ALA A 120 -15.60 -3.21 8.46
CA ALA A 120 -16.41 -3.35 7.23
C ALA A 120 -17.51 -4.45 7.32
N PRO A 121 -18.38 -4.46 8.35
CA PRO A 121 -19.35 -5.53 8.59
C PRO A 121 -20.30 -5.70 7.42
N GLY A 122 -20.60 -6.97 7.06
CA GLY A 122 -21.52 -7.31 5.98
C GLY A 122 -21.00 -7.02 4.57
N GLN A 123 -19.74 -6.56 4.44
CA GLN A 123 -19.15 -6.19 3.16
C GLN A 123 -17.78 -6.85 2.92
N TYR A 124 -16.78 -6.47 3.73
CA TYR A 124 -15.36 -6.77 3.47
C TYR A 124 -14.59 -7.08 4.76
N VAL A 125 -15.13 -7.93 5.63
CA VAL A 125 -14.46 -8.30 6.90
C VAL A 125 -13.09 -8.91 6.65
N ASP A 126 -12.94 -9.68 5.59
CA ASP A 126 -11.67 -10.27 5.14
C ASP A 126 -10.63 -9.20 4.74
N TYR A 127 -11.06 -8.20 3.97
CA TYR A 127 -10.21 -7.05 3.60
C TYR A 127 -9.83 -6.22 4.84
N ALA A 128 -10.79 -5.93 5.70
CA ALA A 128 -10.56 -5.21 6.95
C ALA A 128 -9.54 -5.93 7.84
N ALA A 129 -9.67 -7.25 7.97
CA ALA A 129 -8.73 -8.10 8.70
C ALA A 129 -7.32 -8.09 8.06
N ALA A 130 -7.24 -8.19 6.72
CA ALA A 130 -5.96 -8.14 6.01
C ALA A 130 -5.26 -6.77 6.19
N LYS A 131 -6.01 -5.67 6.17
CA LYS A 131 -5.48 -4.32 6.43
C LYS A 131 -5.16 -4.10 7.91
N GLY A 132 -5.89 -4.72 8.83
CA GLY A 132 -5.52 -4.78 10.26
C GLY A 132 -4.21 -5.51 10.50
N ALA A 133 -3.96 -6.60 9.78
CA ALA A 133 -2.67 -7.30 9.83
C ALA A 133 -1.53 -6.38 9.34
N LEU A 134 -1.78 -5.56 8.31
CA LEU A 134 -0.80 -4.59 7.80
C LEU A 134 -0.52 -3.47 8.82
N ASP A 135 -1.52 -3.01 9.57
CA ASP A 135 -1.34 -2.07 10.67
C ASP A 135 -0.40 -2.64 11.75
N VAL A 136 -0.65 -3.87 12.19
CA VAL A 136 0.20 -4.55 13.19
C VAL A 136 1.60 -4.80 12.66
N MET A 137 1.74 -5.22 11.40
CA MET A 137 3.02 -5.36 10.72
C MET A 137 3.81 -4.03 10.75
N THR A 138 3.15 -2.91 10.45
CA THR A 138 3.77 -1.58 10.47
C THR A 138 4.35 -1.27 11.85
N LEU A 139 3.58 -1.48 12.93
CA LEU A 139 4.01 -1.24 14.30
C LEU A 139 5.19 -2.13 14.72
N GLY A 140 5.14 -3.41 14.38
CA GLY A 140 6.19 -4.38 14.70
C GLY A 140 7.47 -4.09 13.96
N LEU A 141 7.39 -3.95 12.63
CA LEU A 141 8.54 -3.72 11.78
C LEU A 141 9.21 -2.38 12.08
N ALA A 142 8.43 -1.32 12.37
CA ALA A 142 8.98 -0.02 12.76
C ALA A 142 9.94 -0.13 13.95
N LYS A 143 9.57 -0.89 14.98
CA LYS A 143 10.40 -1.11 16.17
C LYS A 143 11.62 -1.97 15.87
N GLU A 144 11.46 -2.97 15.01
CA GLU A 144 12.52 -3.92 14.64
C GLU A 144 13.65 -3.25 13.85
N VAL A 145 13.32 -2.32 12.94
CA VAL A 145 14.30 -1.77 11.99
C VAL A 145 14.69 -0.30 12.26
N ALA A 146 14.12 0.36 13.28
CA ALA A 146 14.43 1.75 13.59
C ALA A 146 15.93 1.99 13.81
N ALA A 147 16.60 1.13 14.58
CA ALA A 147 18.04 1.22 14.82
C ALA A 147 18.89 0.87 13.58
N GLN A 148 18.27 0.46 12.49
CA GLN A 148 18.89 0.16 11.20
C GLN A 148 18.70 1.31 10.19
N GLY A 149 18.23 2.48 10.67
CA GLY A 149 18.00 3.66 9.85
C GLY A 149 16.75 3.61 8.98
N ILE A 150 15.81 2.68 9.22
CA ILE A 150 14.60 2.53 8.42
C ILE A 150 13.39 2.98 9.22
N ARG A 151 12.59 3.90 8.67
CA ARG A 151 11.30 4.30 9.21
C ARG A 151 10.18 3.51 8.51
N VAL A 152 9.21 3.06 9.28
CA VAL A 152 8.06 2.32 8.74
C VAL A 152 6.78 2.93 9.28
N ASN A 153 5.91 3.39 8.38
CA ASN A 153 4.63 3.99 8.72
C ASN A 153 3.52 3.45 7.82
N ALA A 154 2.28 3.74 8.15
CA ALA A 154 1.16 3.45 7.26
C ALA A 154 0.25 4.66 7.11
N VAL A 155 -0.41 4.75 5.95
CA VAL A 155 -1.59 5.57 5.74
C VAL A 155 -2.82 4.68 5.77
N ARG A 156 -3.95 5.18 6.32
CA ARG A 156 -5.25 4.52 6.31
C ARG A 156 -6.25 5.39 5.53
N PRO A 157 -6.30 5.22 4.19
CA PRO A 157 -7.27 5.92 3.37
C PRO A 157 -8.71 5.55 3.78
N GLY A 158 -9.61 6.52 3.70
CA GLY A 158 -11.04 6.34 3.85
C GLY A 158 -11.72 6.05 2.51
N LEU A 159 -12.78 6.81 2.23
CA LEU A 159 -13.50 6.75 0.98
C LEU A 159 -12.77 7.60 -0.07
N ILE A 160 -11.99 6.97 -0.94
CA ILE A 160 -11.14 7.64 -1.94
C ILE A 160 -11.65 7.35 -3.35
N GLU A 161 -11.66 8.35 -4.21
CA GLU A 161 -12.03 8.26 -5.62
C GLU A 161 -10.97 7.47 -6.40
N THR A 162 -11.20 6.17 -6.59
CA THR A 162 -10.31 5.24 -7.29
C THR A 162 -11.10 4.08 -7.88
N ASP A 163 -10.49 3.35 -8.81
CA ASP A 163 -11.09 2.18 -9.48
C ASP A 163 -11.30 0.97 -8.55
N ILE A 164 -10.76 0.99 -7.34
CA ILE A 164 -10.89 -0.13 -6.39
C ILE A 164 -12.35 -0.42 -6.05
N HIS A 165 -13.20 0.59 -6.03
CA HIS A 165 -14.62 0.43 -5.75
C HIS A 165 -15.34 -0.29 -6.89
N ALA A 166 -15.02 0.05 -8.14
CA ALA A 166 -15.54 -0.61 -9.32
C ALA A 166 -15.10 -2.08 -9.38
N SER A 167 -13.85 -2.38 -9.04
CA SER A 167 -13.34 -3.76 -8.97
C SER A 167 -14.07 -4.61 -7.91
N GLY A 168 -14.52 -3.99 -6.82
CA GLY A 168 -15.38 -4.59 -5.80
C GLY A 168 -16.88 -4.62 -6.16
N GLY A 169 -17.26 -4.24 -7.39
CA GLY A 169 -18.64 -4.24 -7.87
C GLY A 169 -19.49 -3.07 -7.38
N GLN A 170 -18.89 -1.99 -6.88
CA GLN A 170 -19.56 -0.80 -6.38
C GLN A 170 -18.99 0.49 -7.00
N PRO A 171 -19.16 0.74 -8.32
CA PRO A 171 -18.59 1.92 -8.99
C PRO A 171 -19.15 3.25 -8.45
N ASP A 172 -20.39 3.24 -7.94
CA ASP A 172 -21.10 4.39 -7.36
C ASP A 172 -20.81 4.62 -5.87
N ARG A 173 -19.91 3.83 -5.28
CA ARG A 173 -19.68 3.80 -3.82
C ARG A 173 -19.33 5.17 -3.26
N VAL A 174 -18.47 5.92 -3.94
CA VAL A 174 -18.02 7.23 -3.47
C VAL A 174 -19.18 8.21 -3.43
N GLU A 175 -19.94 8.34 -4.52
CA GLU A 175 -21.09 9.23 -4.60
C GLU A 175 -22.13 8.92 -3.52
N ARG A 176 -22.45 7.64 -3.33
CA ARG A 176 -23.48 7.18 -2.38
C ARG A 176 -23.07 7.38 -0.92
N LEU A 177 -21.80 7.24 -0.58
CA LEU A 177 -21.32 7.31 0.81
C LEU A 177 -20.71 8.66 1.20
N ALA A 178 -20.35 9.50 0.26
CA ALA A 178 -19.77 10.82 0.52
C ALA A 178 -20.57 11.68 1.52
N PRO A 179 -21.93 11.72 1.49
CA PRO A 179 -22.70 12.47 2.46
C PRO A 179 -22.54 12.01 3.92
N ASN A 180 -22.07 10.77 4.14
CA ASN A 180 -21.84 10.23 5.49
C ASN A 180 -20.42 10.48 6.00
N VAL A 181 -19.50 10.95 5.15
CA VAL A 181 -18.16 11.37 5.56
C VAL A 181 -18.28 12.75 6.24
N PRO A 182 -17.62 13.03 7.37
CA PRO A 182 -17.69 14.37 8.01
C PRO A 182 -17.31 15.52 7.08
N MET A 183 -16.32 15.33 6.17
CA MET A 183 -16.00 16.33 5.15
C MET A 183 -16.96 16.32 3.93
N GLN A 184 -18.01 15.50 3.94
CA GLN A 184 -19.10 15.41 2.95
C GLN A 184 -18.64 15.20 1.50
N ARG A 185 -17.50 14.57 1.32
CA ARG A 185 -16.95 14.21 0.00
C ARG A 185 -16.06 12.98 0.07
N GLY A 186 -15.81 12.36 -1.06
CA GLY A 186 -14.68 11.46 -1.23
C GLY A 186 -13.35 12.21 -1.15
N GLY A 187 -12.29 11.53 -0.75
CA GLY A 187 -10.93 12.02 -0.90
C GLY A 187 -10.40 11.70 -2.30
N ARG A 188 -9.44 12.49 -2.78
CA ARG A 188 -8.72 12.21 -4.03
C ARG A 188 -7.49 11.36 -3.78
N ALA A 189 -7.03 10.63 -4.79
CA ALA A 189 -5.81 9.83 -4.69
C ALA A 189 -4.57 10.68 -4.35
N GLU A 190 -4.51 11.92 -4.86
CA GLU A 190 -3.43 12.87 -4.60
C GLU A 190 -3.35 13.25 -3.11
N GLU A 191 -4.48 13.37 -2.40
CA GLU A 191 -4.51 13.69 -0.96
C GLU A 191 -3.89 12.56 -0.12
N VAL A 192 -3.99 11.32 -0.59
CA VAL A 192 -3.30 10.18 0.01
C VAL A 192 -1.81 10.18 -0.36
N ALA A 193 -1.50 10.48 -1.63
CA ALA A 193 -0.12 10.55 -2.13
C ALA A 193 0.70 11.62 -1.40
N ASP A 194 0.13 12.79 -1.10
CA ASP A 194 0.79 13.85 -0.33
C ASP A 194 1.22 13.38 1.06
N ALA A 195 0.37 12.63 1.75
CA ALA A 195 0.72 12.04 3.05
C ALA A 195 1.82 10.98 2.93
N ILE A 196 1.78 10.15 1.88
CA ILE A 196 2.83 9.16 1.59
C ILE A 196 4.15 9.87 1.32
N LEU A 197 4.16 10.90 0.48
CA LEU A 197 5.34 11.70 0.16
C LEU A 197 5.96 12.33 1.41
N TRP A 198 5.13 12.92 2.29
CA TRP A 198 5.60 13.45 3.56
C TRP A 198 6.23 12.35 4.43
N LEU A 199 5.60 11.17 4.56
CA LEU A 199 6.14 10.06 5.33
C LEU A 199 7.45 9.49 4.75
N MET A 200 7.70 9.63 3.45
CA MET A 200 8.95 9.25 2.82
C MET A 200 10.05 10.32 2.91
N SER A 201 9.67 11.58 3.14
CA SER A 201 10.60 12.72 3.15
C SER A 201 11.32 12.90 4.49
N ASP A 202 12.34 13.76 4.49
CA ASP A 202 13.06 14.18 5.70
C ASP A 202 12.16 14.98 6.65
N GLY A 203 11.05 15.54 6.19
CA GLY A 203 10.05 16.22 7.02
C GLY A 203 9.43 15.32 8.10
N SER A 204 9.56 14.01 7.95
CA SER A 204 9.05 13.01 8.90
C SER A 204 10.15 12.16 9.58
N HIS A 205 11.37 12.70 9.67
CA HIS A 205 12.57 11.96 10.14
C HIS A 205 12.47 11.41 11.58
N TYR A 206 11.55 11.92 12.41
CA TYR A 206 11.28 11.38 13.75
C TYR A 206 9.95 10.63 13.84
N THR A 207 9.37 10.24 12.68
CA THR A 207 8.08 9.55 12.58
C THR A 207 8.30 8.12 12.12
N THR A 208 8.06 7.13 13.00
CA THR A 208 8.05 5.70 12.68
C THR A 208 7.03 4.98 13.55
N GLY A 209 6.38 3.95 13.02
CA GLY A 209 5.29 3.24 13.68
C GLY A 209 3.96 4.01 13.71
N SER A 210 3.82 5.07 12.92
CA SER A 210 2.59 5.86 12.86
C SER A 210 1.60 5.28 11.85
N LEU A 211 0.32 5.33 12.21
CA LEU A 211 -0.82 4.97 11.36
C LEU A 211 -1.63 6.24 11.14
N VAL A 212 -1.51 6.85 9.95
CA VAL A 212 -2.09 8.16 9.64
C VAL A 212 -3.41 7.98 8.89
N ASP A 213 -4.51 8.45 9.47
CA ASP A 213 -5.83 8.37 8.86
C ASP A 213 -6.04 9.50 7.84
N ILE A 214 -6.29 9.13 6.57
CA ILE A 214 -6.63 10.04 5.48
C ILE A 214 -8.07 9.75 5.08
N SER A 215 -9.01 10.10 5.95
CA SER A 215 -10.38 9.56 5.92
C SER A 215 -11.48 10.62 5.88
N GLY A 216 -11.14 11.92 5.82
CA GLY A 216 -12.13 12.99 5.90
C GLY A 216 -12.92 13.02 7.21
N GLY A 217 -12.35 12.43 8.30
CA GLY A 217 -12.97 12.32 9.62
C GLY A 217 -13.82 11.06 9.82
N ASN A 218 -13.89 10.16 8.86
CA ASN A 218 -14.55 8.87 9.02
C ASN A 218 -13.62 7.93 9.82
N LEU A 219 -13.85 7.84 11.12
CA LEU A 219 -12.99 7.17 12.11
C LEU A 219 -13.70 6.04 12.83
#